data_baba07daac2b590a626ec9323edc29f1
#
_entry.id   baba07daac2b590a626ec9323edc29f1
#
_cell.length_a   1.000
_cell.length_b   1.000
_cell.length_c   1.000
_cell.angle_alpha   90.00
_cell.angle_beta   90.00
_cell.angle_gamma   90.00
#
_symmetry.space_group_name_H-M   'P 1'
#
loop_
_entity.id
_entity.type
_entity.pdbx_description
1 polymer ?
#
loop_
_entity_poly.entity_id
_entity_poly.type
_entity_poly.pdbx_seq_one_letter_code
_entity_poly.pdbx_strand_id
1 'polypeptide(L)'
;MTTISNIDFHCHTKASDGGLTPTEVVQRAFSRGLNYLAITDHDLVAGVVEAMAAAQKGNKLLCSGAADAPEENYILPTALVTGVKNGTLERDPAERQLSIIPGIEFSTTWRNEQIHIVGLYLDIENAELTRLIDVRRGQRVARAVAIGERLERLGFERPYERCCEQAQPGASITRGNYARLIFQDGKARSIDEAFNKYLRRGQKAYVRNDWGPVDETVAAIKAAGGIAVLAHPRRYKISNRRLRMLIEDFIACGGEAIEVSSSQQSEADREYLTTLCRNYKIMASLGSDFHNPDIFRNLGQNLDLAEDLTPVWHAPQARAFAMGEQIRQRVVSLTFNPDADPQPQTENAGSAAQPAQQV
;
A
#
# COMPACT_ATOMS: atom_id res chain seq x y z
N MET A 1 -3.47 5.09 27.14
CA MET A 1 -2.27 4.45 26.51
C MET A 1 -2.64 4.13 25.08
N THR A 2 -1.81 4.45 24.09
CA THR A 2 -2.11 4.15 22.69
C THR A 2 -1.85 2.66 22.46
N THR A 3 -2.87 1.90 22.08
CA THR A 3 -2.77 0.48 21.79
C THR A 3 -1.93 0.30 20.52
N ILE A 4 -0.99 -0.64 20.52
CA ILE A 4 -0.22 -1.03 19.34
C ILE A 4 -0.68 -2.41 18.94
N SER A 5 -1.27 -2.52 17.74
CA SER A 5 -1.64 -3.79 17.13
C SER A 5 -0.39 -4.48 16.55
N ASN A 6 -0.36 -5.80 16.57
CA ASN A 6 0.63 -6.59 15.84
C ASN A 6 0.22 -6.85 14.36
N ILE A 7 -0.88 -6.26 13.91
CA ILE A 7 -1.43 -6.37 12.56
C ILE A 7 -1.68 -4.97 12.01
N ASP A 8 -1.31 -4.74 10.73
CA ASP A 8 -1.64 -3.53 10.00
C ASP A 8 -1.86 -3.86 8.51
N PHE A 9 -3.09 -3.74 8.03
CA PHE A 9 -3.47 -4.15 6.69
C PHE A 9 -3.71 -3.00 5.73
N HIS A 10 -3.18 -1.80 6.05
CA HIS A 10 -3.28 -0.65 5.16
C HIS A 10 -2.11 0.32 5.39
N CYS A 11 -1.14 0.30 4.49
CA CYS A 11 -0.05 1.26 4.50
C CYS A 11 0.49 1.55 3.10
N HIS A 12 1.18 2.69 2.97
CA HIS A 12 1.74 3.19 1.71
C HIS A 12 3.25 3.35 1.80
N THR A 13 3.89 3.16 0.64
CA THR A 13 5.34 3.29 0.47
C THR A 13 5.69 4.37 -0.56
N LYS A 14 6.99 4.60 -0.78
CA LYS A 14 7.45 5.46 -1.88
C LYS A 14 7.10 4.93 -3.28
N ALA A 15 6.60 3.70 -3.39
CA ALA A 15 6.04 3.21 -4.66
C ALA A 15 4.78 4.00 -5.06
N SER A 16 4.05 4.59 -4.09
CA SER A 16 2.96 5.54 -4.35
C SER A 16 3.26 6.90 -3.69
N ASP A 17 2.63 7.22 -2.58
CA ASP A 17 2.76 8.52 -1.90
C ASP A 17 3.20 8.43 -0.43
N GLY A 18 3.68 7.28 -0.01
CA GLY A 18 4.38 7.14 1.26
C GLY A 18 5.73 7.88 1.26
N GLY A 19 6.25 8.14 2.44
CA GLY A 19 7.54 8.81 2.63
C GLY A 19 8.71 7.85 2.83
N LEU A 20 8.44 6.57 3.04
CA LEU A 20 9.44 5.53 3.25
C LEU A 20 9.43 4.52 2.09
N THR A 21 10.60 3.97 1.75
CA THR A 21 10.70 2.85 0.81
C THR A 21 10.00 1.61 1.39
N PRO A 22 9.62 0.61 0.57
CA PRO A 22 9.07 -0.64 1.09
C PRO A 22 9.98 -1.30 2.13
N THR A 23 11.29 -1.30 1.92
CA THR A 23 12.29 -1.80 2.87
C THR A 23 12.28 -1.03 4.19
N GLU A 24 12.25 0.32 4.16
CA GLU A 24 12.17 1.16 5.37
C GLU A 24 10.84 0.95 6.13
N VAL A 25 9.73 0.75 5.41
CA VAL A 25 8.42 0.41 6.01
C VAL A 25 8.49 -0.93 6.74
N VAL A 26 9.12 -1.94 6.14
CA VAL A 26 9.32 -3.27 6.76
C VAL A 26 10.21 -3.16 8.00
N GLN A 27 11.33 -2.46 7.95
CA GLN A 27 12.19 -2.21 9.12
C GLN A 27 11.42 -1.53 10.25
N ARG A 28 10.57 -0.56 9.90
CA ARG A 28 9.69 0.11 10.85
C ARG A 28 8.64 -0.85 11.43
N ALA A 29 8.07 -1.74 10.63
CA ALA A 29 7.14 -2.76 11.11
C ALA A 29 7.79 -3.69 12.14
N PHE A 30 9.00 -4.15 11.90
CA PHE A 30 9.78 -4.89 12.90
C PHE A 30 9.98 -4.08 14.18
N SER A 31 10.41 -2.82 14.08
CA SER A 31 10.64 -1.96 15.25
C SER A 31 9.35 -1.67 16.04
N ARG A 32 8.19 -1.81 15.41
CA ARG A 32 6.87 -1.67 16.03
C ARG A 32 6.29 -2.98 16.57
N GLY A 33 6.97 -4.12 16.31
CA GLY A 33 6.53 -5.44 16.75
C GLY A 33 5.33 -5.99 15.97
N LEU A 34 5.20 -5.62 14.70
CA LEU A 34 4.17 -6.20 13.83
C LEU A 34 4.54 -7.64 13.47
N ASN A 35 3.50 -8.49 13.35
CA ASN A 35 3.61 -9.83 12.79
C ASN A 35 3.02 -9.91 11.37
N TYR A 36 2.07 -9.03 11.05
CA TYR A 36 1.42 -8.98 9.75
C TYR A 36 1.32 -7.54 9.26
N LEU A 37 1.76 -7.30 8.04
CA LEU A 37 1.70 -6.01 7.37
C LEU A 37 1.23 -6.20 5.93
N ALA A 38 0.18 -5.49 5.50
CA ALA A 38 -0.15 -5.40 4.09
C ALA A 38 0.46 -4.14 3.47
N ILE A 39 1.10 -4.32 2.32
CA ILE A 39 1.53 -3.21 1.47
C ILE A 39 0.41 -2.94 0.48
N THR A 40 -0.17 -1.74 0.56
CA THR A 40 -1.39 -1.38 -0.17
C THR A 40 -1.23 -0.06 -0.92
N ASP A 41 -0.14 0.08 -1.65
CA ASP A 41 0.15 1.26 -2.46
C ASP A 41 -0.97 1.57 -3.46
N HIS A 42 -1.18 2.85 -3.74
CA HIS A 42 -2.26 3.30 -4.62
C HIS A 42 -2.14 2.80 -6.06
N ASP A 43 -3.08 1.97 -6.50
CA ASP A 43 -3.26 1.44 -7.86
C ASP A 43 -2.01 0.76 -8.43
N LEU A 44 -1.18 0.13 -7.55
CA LEU A 44 -0.02 -0.66 -7.96
C LEU A 44 0.42 -1.64 -6.86
N VAL A 45 1.18 -2.66 -7.26
CA VAL A 45 1.70 -3.71 -6.36
C VAL A 45 3.24 -3.76 -6.33
N ALA A 46 3.92 -2.79 -6.94
CA ALA A 46 5.38 -2.80 -7.08
C ALA A 46 6.11 -2.83 -5.71
N GLY A 47 5.56 -2.17 -4.67
CA GLY A 47 6.12 -2.17 -3.34
C GLY A 47 6.05 -3.52 -2.61
N VAL A 48 5.14 -4.41 -3.02
CA VAL A 48 4.90 -5.71 -2.37
C VAL A 48 6.12 -6.61 -2.48
N VAL A 49 6.72 -6.73 -3.67
CA VAL A 49 7.85 -7.64 -3.93
C VAL A 49 9.07 -7.23 -3.11
N GLU A 50 9.41 -5.94 -3.11
CA GLU A 50 10.52 -5.41 -2.28
C GLU A 50 10.26 -5.64 -0.79
N ALA A 51 9.04 -5.37 -0.31
CA ALA A 51 8.68 -5.58 1.09
C ALA A 51 8.77 -7.06 1.51
N MET A 52 8.33 -7.99 0.65
CA MET A 52 8.43 -9.44 0.91
C MET A 52 9.90 -9.88 1.03
N ALA A 53 10.76 -9.42 0.13
CA ALA A 53 12.20 -9.71 0.18
C ALA A 53 12.84 -9.14 1.46
N ALA A 54 12.50 -7.89 1.82
CA ALA A 54 12.99 -7.25 3.04
C ALA A 54 12.52 -7.99 4.31
N ALA A 55 11.26 -8.42 4.37
CA ALA A 55 10.75 -9.17 5.52
C ALA A 55 11.41 -10.56 5.66
N GLN A 56 11.62 -11.27 4.54
CA GLN A 56 12.35 -12.54 4.55
C GLN A 56 13.76 -12.39 5.10
N LYS A 57 14.47 -11.34 4.68
CA LYS A 57 15.82 -11.03 5.17
C LYS A 57 15.81 -10.71 6.67
N GLY A 58 14.87 -9.88 7.14
CA GLY A 58 14.70 -9.54 8.54
C GLY A 58 14.36 -10.77 9.42
N ASN A 59 13.45 -11.62 8.96
CA ASN A 59 13.10 -12.86 9.66
C ASN A 59 14.32 -13.81 9.78
N LYS A 60 15.14 -13.90 8.74
CA LYS A 60 16.40 -14.68 8.76
C LYS A 60 17.38 -14.16 9.82
N LEU A 61 17.57 -12.83 9.88
CA LEU A 61 18.42 -12.21 10.89
C LEU A 61 17.91 -12.43 12.31
N LEU A 62 16.59 -12.36 12.54
CA LEU A 62 15.99 -12.68 13.85
C LEU A 62 16.28 -14.12 14.28
N CYS A 63 16.14 -15.10 13.37
CA CYS A 63 16.36 -16.51 13.68
C CYS A 63 17.85 -16.86 13.87
N SER A 64 18.77 -16.18 13.18
CA SER A 64 20.21 -16.45 13.29
C SER A 64 20.86 -15.82 14.52
N GLY A 65 20.20 -14.89 15.20
CA GLY A 65 20.77 -14.12 16.30
C GLY A 65 21.95 -13.22 15.88
N ALA A 66 22.16 -13.02 14.58
CA ALA A 66 23.26 -12.24 14.02
C ALA A 66 22.94 -10.74 14.10
N ALA A 67 23.26 -10.11 15.23
CA ALA A 67 23.17 -8.67 15.41
C ALA A 67 24.14 -7.88 14.52
N ASP A 68 25.22 -8.50 14.06
CA ASP A 68 26.39 -7.84 13.48
C ASP A 68 26.73 -8.25 12.05
N ALA A 69 25.83 -8.89 11.31
CA ALA A 69 26.06 -9.14 9.89
C ALA A 69 25.69 -7.90 9.06
N PRO A 70 26.65 -7.08 8.63
CA PRO A 70 26.39 -5.96 7.72
C PRO A 70 26.13 -6.53 6.32
N GLU A 71 24.91 -6.93 6.04
CA GLU A 71 24.45 -6.97 4.68
C GLU A 71 24.01 -5.55 4.32
N GLU A 72 24.60 -5.01 3.28
CA GLU A 72 24.41 -3.65 2.80
C GLU A 72 22.93 -3.21 2.89
N ASN A 73 22.67 -2.17 3.70
CA ASN A 73 21.41 -1.46 3.83
C ASN A 73 20.23 -2.14 4.59
N TYR A 74 20.39 -3.25 5.28
CA TYR A 74 19.31 -3.81 6.08
C TYR A 74 19.74 -4.11 7.52
N ILE A 75 19.44 -3.18 8.44
CA ILE A 75 19.80 -3.30 9.86
C ILE A 75 18.53 -3.37 10.69
N LEU A 76 18.32 -4.49 11.39
CA LEU A 76 17.32 -4.55 12.44
C LEU A 76 17.85 -3.85 13.71
N PRO A 77 16.97 -3.17 14.47
CA PRO A 77 17.36 -2.64 15.77
C PRO A 77 17.95 -3.73 16.67
N THR A 78 19.11 -3.47 17.30
CA THR A 78 19.80 -4.42 18.17
C THR A 78 18.87 -5.00 19.25
N ALA A 79 17.98 -4.17 19.82
CA ALA A 79 17.00 -4.62 20.80
C ALA A 79 16.06 -5.72 20.30
N LEU A 80 15.75 -5.75 18.98
CA LEU A 80 14.95 -6.81 18.39
C LEU A 80 15.73 -8.11 18.22
N VAL A 81 16.99 -8.02 17.82
CA VAL A 81 17.85 -9.19 17.59
C VAL A 81 18.22 -9.85 18.92
N THR A 82 18.55 -9.06 19.93
CA THR A 82 18.93 -9.57 21.26
C THR A 82 17.75 -10.07 22.11
N GLY A 83 16.52 -9.77 21.72
CA GLY A 83 15.33 -10.17 22.48
C GLY A 83 15.14 -9.42 23.79
N VAL A 84 15.80 -8.28 23.99
CA VAL A 84 15.69 -7.48 25.21
C VAL A 84 15.18 -6.08 24.88
N LYS A 85 14.07 -5.70 25.49
CA LYS A 85 13.51 -4.34 25.40
C LYS A 85 13.21 -3.83 26.80
N ASN A 86 13.81 -2.72 27.19
CA ASN A 86 13.61 -2.10 28.51
C ASN A 86 13.88 -3.07 29.69
N GLY A 87 14.82 -4.03 29.55
CA GLY A 87 15.15 -4.99 30.58
C GLY A 87 14.18 -6.16 30.75
N THR A 88 13.17 -6.28 29.90
CA THR A 88 12.24 -7.42 29.86
C THR A 88 12.58 -8.38 28.72
N LEU A 89 12.49 -9.68 28.97
CA LEU A 89 12.60 -10.72 27.94
C LEU A 89 11.45 -10.54 26.94
N GLU A 90 11.82 -10.38 25.67
CA GLU A 90 10.87 -10.31 24.57
C GLU A 90 10.41 -11.71 24.13
N ARG A 91 9.34 -11.74 23.33
CA ARG A 91 8.80 -12.95 22.70
C ARG A 91 9.88 -13.74 21.95
N ASP A 92 9.64 -15.04 21.79
CA ASP A 92 10.45 -15.92 20.95
C ASP A 92 10.72 -15.29 19.56
N PRO A 93 11.93 -15.41 19.00
CA PRO A 93 12.22 -14.98 17.63
C PRO A 93 11.20 -15.48 16.60
N ALA A 94 10.67 -16.70 16.76
CA ALA A 94 9.60 -17.24 15.91
C ALA A 94 8.28 -16.46 16.02
N GLU A 95 7.97 -15.91 17.21
CA GLU A 95 6.78 -15.08 17.44
C GLU A 95 6.96 -13.63 16.95
N ARG A 96 8.19 -13.23 16.60
CA ARG A 96 8.51 -11.89 16.10
C ARG A 96 8.60 -11.82 14.58
N GLN A 97 8.39 -12.92 13.88
CA GLN A 97 8.41 -12.94 12.42
C GLN A 97 7.34 -12.03 11.84
N LEU A 98 7.69 -11.36 10.75
CA LEU A 98 6.83 -10.48 10.00
C LEU A 98 6.44 -11.13 8.67
N SER A 99 5.14 -11.29 8.44
CA SER A 99 4.56 -11.73 7.18
C SER A 99 4.02 -10.54 6.42
N ILE A 100 4.44 -10.38 5.16
CA ILE A 100 3.89 -9.36 4.26
C ILE A 100 2.70 -9.93 3.51
N ILE A 101 1.57 -9.26 3.63
CA ILE A 101 0.34 -9.57 2.91
C ILE A 101 0.34 -8.79 1.61
N PRO A 102 0.29 -9.46 0.44
CA PRO A 102 0.14 -8.77 -0.83
C PRO A 102 -1.18 -8.01 -0.89
N GLY A 103 -1.09 -6.71 -1.11
CA GLY A 103 -2.26 -5.84 -1.15
C GLY A 103 -2.13 -4.74 -2.19
N ILE A 104 -3.20 -3.98 -2.33
CA ILE A 104 -3.32 -2.79 -3.18
C ILE A 104 -4.44 -1.92 -2.64
N GLU A 105 -4.33 -0.60 -2.76
CA GLU A 105 -5.47 0.30 -2.56
C GLU A 105 -5.90 0.88 -3.90
N PHE A 106 -7.00 0.36 -4.45
CA PHE A 106 -7.59 0.89 -5.67
C PHE A 106 -8.39 2.16 -5.44
N SER A 107 -8.14 3.15 -6.29
CA SER A 107 -9.05 4.28 -6.45
C SER A 107 -10.26 3.86 -7.29
N THR A 108 -11.47 4.20 -6.83
CA THR A 108 -12.72 3.92 -7.55
C THR A 108 -13.74 5.05 -7.37
N THR A 109 -14.80 5.04 -8.17
CA THR A 109 -15.85 6.05 -8.14
C THR A 109 -17.19 5.39 -7.81
N TRP A 110 -17.86 5.90 -6.76
CA TRP A 110 -19.21 5.54 -6.39
C TRP A 110 -20.12 6.78 -6.42
N ARG A 111 -21.12 6.79 -7.29
CA ARG A 111 -22.10 7.90 -7.39
C ARG A 111 -21.47 9.29 -7.33
N ASN A 112 -20.41 9.53 -8.09
CA ASN A 112 -19.61 10.77 -8.13
C ASN A 112 -18.72 11.05 -6.89
N GLU A 113 -18.66 10.16 -5.91
CA GLU A 113 -17.69 10.22 -4.81
C GLU A 113 -16.47 9.35 -5.14
N GLN A 114 -15.29 9.85 -4.82
CA GLN A 114 -14.07 9.06 -4.87
C GLN A 114 -13.99 8.23 -3.58
N ILE A 115 -13.94 6.92 -3.72
CA ILE A 115 -13.76 5.97 -2.63
C ILE A 115 -12.58 5.06 -2.94
N HIS A 116 -12.08 4.39 -1.94
CA HIS A 116 -10.97 3.45 -2.08
C HIS A 116 -11.41 2.06 -1.66
N ILE A 117 -10.86 1.06 -2.35
CA ILE A 117 -11.06 -0.36 -2.03
C ILE A 117 -9.69 -0.98 -1.89
N VAL A 118 -9.41 -1.51 -0.71
CA VAL A 118 -8.22 -2.29 -0.44
C VAL A 118 -8.46 -3.74 -0.86
N GLY A 119 -7.55 -4.28 -1.66
CA GLY A 119 -7.45 -5.72 -1.92
C GLY A 119 -6.38 -6.33 -1.03
N LEU A 120 -6.68 -7.45 -0.38
CA LEU A 120 -5.76 -8.19 0.49
C LEU A 120 -5.60 -9.63 0.01
N TYR A 121 -4.45 -10.25 0.30
CA TYR A 121 -4.14 -11.65 -0.05
C TYR A 121 -4.16 -11.93 -1.56
N LEU A 122 -3.69 -10.98 -2.35
CA LEU A 122 -3.75 -11.01 -3.80
C LEU A 122 -2.70 -11.94 -4.41
N ASP A 123 -3.08 -12.62 -5.49
CA ASP A 123 -2.15 -13.04 -6.50
C ASP A 123 -1.79 -11.82 -7.38
N ILE A 124 -0.63 -11.23 -7.11
CA ILE A 124 -0.18 -9.99 -7.75
C ILE A 124 0.17 -10.17 -9.25
N GLU A 125 0.30 -11.39 -9.73
CA GLU A 125 0.56 -11.73 -11.13
C GLU A 125 -0.73 -12.03 -11.92
N ASN A 126 -1.88 -11.99 -11.26
CA ASN A 126 -3.17 -12.25 -11.91
C ASN A 126 -3.43 -11.27 -13.06
N ALA A 127 -3.82 -11.80 -14.22
CA ALA A 127 -3.97 -11.03 -15.45
C ALA A 127 -5.06 -9.95 -15.36
N GLU A 128 -6.21 -10.22 -14.71
CA GLU A 128 -7.29 -9.24 -14.56
C GLU A 128 -6.90 -8.12 -13.59
N LEU A 129 -6.18 -8.47 -12.51
CA LEU A 129 -5.62 -7.48 -11.60
C LEU A 129 -4.63 -6.56 -12.31
N THR A 130 -3.67 -7.15 -13.04
CA THR A 130 -2.65 -6.41 -13.81
C THR A 130 -3.29 -5.50 -14.84
N ARG A 131 -4.28 -5.99 -15.60
CA ARG A 131 -5.03 -5.19 -16.56
C ARG A 131 -5.67 -3.95 -15.91
N LEU A 132 -6.31 -4.12 -14.75
CA LEU A 132 -6.93 -3.00 -14.04
C LEU A 132 -5.89 -2.03 -13.50
N ILE A 133 -4.77 -2.52 -12.97
CA ILE A 133 -3.63 -1.70 -12.53
C ILE A 133 -3.14 -0.81 -13.68
N ASP A 134 -2.94 -1.36 -14.87
CA ASP A 134 -2.47 -0.60 -16.04
C ASP A 134 -3.45 0.51 -16.44
N VAL A 135 -4.75 0.23 -16.44
CA VAL A 135 -5.79 1.24 -16.67
C VAL A 135 -5.70 2.36 -15.63
N ARG A 136 -5.63 2.03 -14.35
CA ARG A 136 -5.55 3.02 -13.26
C ARG A 136 -4.26 3.83 -13.30
N ARG A 137 -3.13 3.20 -13.64
CA ARG A 137 -1.86 3.90 -13.84
C ARG A 137 -1.95 4.95 -14.94
N GLY A 138 -2.53 4.60 -16.08
CA GLY A 138 -2.78 5.57 -17.16
C GLY A 138 -3.62 6.76 -16.70
N GLN A 139 -4.70 6.50 -15.99
CA GLN A 139 -5.57 7.53 -15.40
C GLN A 139 -4.81 8.40 -14.37
N ARG A 140 -3.96 7.80 -13.53
CA ARG A 140 -3.13 8.54 -12.56
C ARG A 140 -2.14 9.46 -13.23
N VAL A 141 -1.40 8.97 -14.24
CA VAL A 141 -0.44 9.79 -14.99
C VAL A 141 -1.15 10.99 -15.60
N ALA A 142 -2.25 10.78 -16.32
CA ALA A 142 -3.01 11.87 -16.93
C ALA A 142 -3.49 12.89 -15.88
N ARG A 143 -4.00 12.42 -14.74
CA ARG A 143 -4.42 13.28 -13.64
C ARG A 143 -3.25 14.04 -13.00
N ALA A 144 -2.12 13.36 -12.78
CA ALA A 144 -0.93 13.98 -12.19
C ALA A 144 -0.42 15.12 -13.08
N VAL A 145 -0.26 14.88 -14.38
CA VAL A 145 0.11 15.94 -15.35
C VAL A 145 -0.85 17.11 -15.26
N ALA A 146 -2.16 16.87 -15.30
CA ALA A 146 -3.16 17.94 -15.24
C ALA A 146 -3.15 18.72 -13.90
N ILE A 147 -2.78 18.09 -12.76
CA ILE A 147 -2.55 18.79 -11.49
C ILE A 147 -1.29 19.66 -11.60
N GLY A 148 -0.21 19.11 -12.16
CA GLY A 148 1.05 19.82 -12.40
C GLY A 148 0.81 21.11 -13.20
N GLU A 149 0.17 21.01 -14.36
CA GLU A 149 -0.16 22.16 -15.20
C GLU A 149 -0.99 23.24 -14.47
N ARG A 150 -1.92 22.82 -13.59
CA ARG A 150 -2.70 23.77 -12.78
C ARG A 150 -1.86 24.46 -11.73
N LEU A 151 -0.91 23.73 -11.11
CA LEU A 151 0.04 24.31 -10.15
C LEU A 151 1.02 25.26 -10.84
N GLU A 152 1.47 24.96 -12.06
CA GLU A 152 2.31 25.89 -12.86
C GLU A 152 1.61 27.21 -13.10
N ARG A 153 0.31 27.21 -13.45
CA ARG A 153 -0.49 28.44 -13.58
C ARG A 153 -0.63 29.21 -12.26
N LEU A 154 -0.36 28.56 -11.13
CA LEU A 154 -0.32 29.19 -9.80
C LEU A 154 1.11 29.62 -9.38
N GLY A 155 2.09 29.50 -10.28
CA GLY A 155 3.47 29.92 -10.07
C GLY A 155 4.37 28.90 -9.38
N PHE A 156 4.01 27.62 -9.44
CA PHE A 156 4.93 26.54 -9.05
C PHE A 156 5.79 26.14 -10.25
N GLU A 157 7.08 25.98 -10.04
CA GLU A 157 8.01 25.62 -11.11
C GLU A 157 8.07 24.10 -11.27
N ARG A 158 7.84 23.58 -12.49
CA ARG A 158 7.95 22.16 -12.88
C ARG A 158 7.41 21.16 -11.83
N PRO A 159 6.21 21.36 -11.31
CA PRO A 159 5.76 20.57 -10.15
C PRO A 159 5.56 19.09 -10.46
N TYR A 160 5.19 18.71 -11.69
CA TYR A 160 5.03 17.30 -12.07
C TYR A 160 6.40 16.60 -12.12
N GLU A 161 7.37 17.17 -12.83
CA GLU A 161 8.70 16.61 -12.99
C GLU A 161 9.40 16.48 -11.64
N ARG A 162 9.29 17.49 -10.79
CA ARG A 162 9.85 17.48 -9.43
C ARG A 162 9.23 16.41 -8.55
N CYS A 163 7.93 16.16 -8.67
CA CYS A 163 7.30 15.03 -7.99
C CYS A 163 7.84 13.68 -8.50
N CYS A 164 8.07 13.55 -9.82
CA CYS A 164 8.67 12.35 -10.41
C CYS A 164 10.13 12.15 -9.96
N GLU A 165 10.91 13.23 -9.89
CA GLU A 165 12.30 13.21 -9.43
C GLU A 165 12.43 12.77 -7.94
N GLN A 166 11.43 13.06 -7.13
CA GLN A 166 11.40 12.69 -5.71
C GLN A 166 10.82 11.30 -5.43
N ALA A 167 10.15 10.72 -6.41
CA ALA A 167 9.50 9.41 -6.30
C ALA A 167 10.45 8.30 -6.78
N GLN A 168 10.14 7.05 -6.41
CA GLN A 168 10.84 5.91 -7.00
C GLN A 168 10.50 5.77 -8.49
N PRO A 169 11.40 5.21 -9.32
CA PRO A 169 11.11 4.92 -10.72
C PRO A 169 9.81 4.11 -10.86
N GLY A 170 8.88 4.59 -11.70
CA GLY A 170 7.58 3.95 -11.90
C GLY A 170 6.54 4.17 -10.81
N ALA A 171 6.84 4.99 -9.80
CA ALA A 171 5.91 5.32 -8.73
C ALA A 171 4.64 6.02 -9.23
N SER A 172 3.55 5.81 -8.51
CA SER A 172 2.26 6.44 -8.77
C SER A 172 2.23 7.83 -8.15
N ILE A 173 2.27 8.88 -8.98
CA ILE A 173 2.19 10.27 -8.50
C ILE A 173 0.76 10.61 -8.10
N THR A 174 0.57 10.99 -6.84
CA THR A 174 -0.72 11.32 -6.24
C THR A 174 -0.80 12.78 -5.81
N ARG A 175 -1.92 13.19 -5.24
CA ARG A 175 -2.04 14.50 -4.59
C ARG A 175 -1.16 14.61 -3.34
N GLY A 176 -0.82 13.49 -2.71
CA GLY A 176 0.09 13.43 -1.56
C GLY A 176 1.48 13.92 -1.93
N ASN A 177 2.01 13.51 -3.09
CA ASN A 177 3.30 13.97 -3.59
C ASN A 177 3.29 15.49 -3.82
N TYR A 178 2.26 16.02 -4.46
CA TYR A 178 2.12 17.48 -4.63
C TYR A 178 1.96 18.22 -3.32
N ALA A 179 1.21 17.71 -2.37
CA ALA A 179 1.06 18.35 -1.06
C ALA A 179 2.40 18.44 -0.32
N ARG A 180 3.21 17.39 -0.40
CA ARG A 180 4.57 17.37 0.14
C ARG A 180 5.47 18.38 -0.56
N LEU A 181 5.44 18.44 -1.91
CA LEU A 181 6.19 19.43 -2.69
C LEU A 181 5.81 20.87 -2.31
N ILE A 182 4.53 21.18 -2.22
CA ILE A 182 3.99 22.50 -1.83
C ILE A 182 4.46 22.89 -0.43
N PHE A 183 4.50 21.94 0.50
CA PHE A 183 5.02 22.15 1.86
C PHE A 183 6.53 22.40 1.84
N GLN A 184 7.30 21.61 1.10
CA GLN A 184 8.75 21.78 0.93
C GLN A 184 9.11 23.15 0.32
N ASP A 185 8.29 23.65 -0.60
CA ASP A 185 8.45 24.98 -1.21
C ASP A 185 8.06 26.14 -0.26
N GLY A 186 7.66 25.84 0.98
CA GLY A 186 7.22 26.84 1.96
C GLY A 186 5.92 27.57 1.59
N LYS A 187 5.16 27.05 0.61
CA LYS A 187 3.87 27.63 0.16
C LYS A 187 2.69 27.22 1.05
N ALA A 188 2.90 26.27 1.97
CA ALA A 188 1.99 25.86 3.01
C ALA A 188 2.78 25.52 4.29
N ARG A 189 2.15 25.64 5.47
CA ARG A 189 2.75 25.37 6.79
C ARG A 189 2.69 23.88 7.17
N SER A 190 1.85 23.13 6.47
CA SER A 190 1.69 21.69 6.64
C SER A 190 1.17 21.05 5.37
N ILE A 191 1.27 19.72 5.29
CA ILE A 191 0.68 18.92 4.20
C ILE A 191 -0.84 19.13 4.15
N ASP A 192 -1.53 19.16 5.30
CA ASP A 192 -2.96 19.41 5.37
C ASP A 192 -3.34 20.81 4.86
N GLU A 193 -2.55 21.83 5.16
CA GLU A 193 -2.74 23.17 4.61
C GLU A 193 -2.55 23.18 3.09
N ALA A 194 -1.57 22.46 2.55
CA ALA A 194 -1.36 22.32 1.11
C ALA A 194 -2.59 21.70 0.42
N PHE A 195 -3.14 20.64 1.00
CA PHE A 195 -4.40 20.05 0.53
C PHE A 195 -5.55 21.06 0.56
N ASN A 196 -5.75 21.74 1.69
CA ASN A 196 -6.85 22.70 1.87
C ASN A 196 -6.78 23.89 0.90
N LYS A 197 -5.58 24.37 0.62
CA LYS A 197 -5.35 25.57 -0.16
C LYS A 197 -5.33 25.32 -1.67
N TYR A 198 -4.87 24.13 -2.12
CA TYR A 198 -4.58 23.88 -3.53
C TYR A 198 -5.27 22.64 -4.12
N LEU A 199 -5.41 21.54 -3.38
CA LEU A 199 -5.61 20.19 -3.94
C LEU A 199 -6.96 19.55 -3.64
N ARG A 200 -7.73 20.05 -2.65
CA ARG A 200 -9.07 19.54 -2.32
C ARG A 200 -10.10 19.97 -3.36
N ARG A 201 -11.22 19.24 -3.40
CA ARG A 201 -12.38 19.59 -4.25
C ARG A 201 -12.77 21.07 -4.05
N GLY A 202 -12.90 21.79 -5.16
CA GLY A 202 -13.16 23.22 -5.17
C GLY A 202 -11.92 24.12 -5.20
N GLN A 203 -10.72 23.55 -5.03
CA GLN A 203 -9.47 24.31 -5.10
C GLN A 203 -8.94 24.40 -6.55
N LYS A 204 -8.06 25.39 -6.80
CA LYS A 204 -7.60 25.74 -8.15
C LYS A 204 -6.82 24.60 -8.84
N ALA A 205 -6.05 23.79 -8.12
CA ALA A 205 -5.30 22.67 -8.67
C ALA A 205 -6.04 21.33 -8.55
N TYR A 206 -7.29 21.32 -8.05
CA TYR A 206 -8.07 20.09 -7.99
C TYR A 206 -8.45 19.59 -9.39
N VAL A 207 -8.06 18.37 -9.71
CA VAL A 207 -8.48 17.63 -10.90
C VAL A 207 -9.37 16.47 -10.47
N ARG A 208 -10.62 16.47 -10.94
CA ARG A 208 -11.51 15.32 -10.78
C ARG A 208 -11.04 14.21 -11.72
N ASN A 209 -11.11 12.99 -11.25
CA ASN A 209 -10.95 11.81 -12.08
C ASN A 209 -12.14 10.88 -11.90
N ASP A 210 -12.50 10.15 -12.94
CA ASP A 210 -13.39 9.01 -12.88
C ASP A 210 -12.51 7.76 -12.91
N TRP A 211 -12.45 7.07 -11.77
CA TRP A 211 -11.60 5.90 -11.60
C TRP A 211 -12.25 4.61 -12.08
N GLY A 212 -13.46 4.69 -12.61
CA GLY A 212 -14.29 3.52 -12.90
C GLY A 212 -15.08 3.03 -11.68
N PRO A 213 -16.01 2.10 -11.93
CA PRO A 213 -17.00 1.68 -10.94
C PRO A 213 -16.45 0.70 -9.90
N VAL A 214 -17.21 0.56 -8.79
CA VAL A 214 -16.86 -0.33 -7.65
C VAL A 214 -16.83 -1.79 -8.05
N ASP A 215 -17.79 -2.23 -8.86
CA ASP A 215 -17.94 -3.63 -9.28
C ASP A 215 -16.75 -4.13 -10.13
N GLU A 216 -16.20 -3.30 -11.04
CA GLU A 216 -14.98 -3.63 -11.79
C GLU A 216 -13.80 -3.87 -10.83
N THR A 217 -13.64 -3.00 -9.83
CA THR A 217 -12.56 -3.10 -8.86
C THR A 217 -12.70 -4.34 -7.98
N VAL A 218 -13.90 -4.60 -7.46
CA VAL A 218 -14.18 -5.79 -6.64
C VAL A 218 -13.97 -7.07 -7.46
N ALA A 219 -14.43 -7.09 -8.73
CA ALA A 219 -14.26 -8.25 -9.60
C ALA A 219 -12.77 -8.57 -9.85
N ALA A 220 -11.91 -7.56 -10.09
CA ALA A 220 -10.48 -7.76 -10.30
C ALA A 220 -9.77 -8.29 -9.03
N ILE A 221 -10.11 -7.77 -7.85
CA ILE A 221 -9.58 -8.25 -6.56
C ILE A 221 -9.97 -9.72 -6.36
N LYS A 222 -11.23 -10.07 -6.60
CA LYS A 222 -11.71 -11.46 -6.46
C LYS A 222 -11.10 -12.41 -7.49
N ALA A 223 -10.92 -11.98 -8.73
CA ALA A 223 -10.22 -12.75 -9.76
C ALA A 223 -8.77 -13.07 -9.35
N ALA A 224 -8.12 -12.17 -8.63
CA ALA A 224 -6.79 -12.37 -8.03
C ALA A 224 -6.82 -13.21 -6.74
N GLY A 225 -7.95 -13.83 -6.38
CA GLY A 225 -8.09 -14.64 -5.16
C GLY A 225 -8.10 -13.84 -3.86
N GLY A 226 -8.21 -12.52 -3.94
CA GLY A 226 -8.14 -11.62 -2.80
C GLY A 226 -9.48 -11.32 -2.13
N ILE A 227 -9.40 -10.54 -1.07
CA ILE A 227 -10.55 -10.01 -0.31
C ILE A 227 -10.69 -8.52 -0.62
N ALA A 228 -11.88 -8.09 -1.04
CA ALA A 228 -12.18 -6.68 -1.24
C ALA A 228 -12.65 -6.04 0.08
N VAL A 229 -11.97 -4.94 0.49
CA VAL A 229 -12.21 -4.22 1.73
C VAL A 229 -12.56 -2.76 1.41
N LEU A 230 -13.67 -2.24 1.90
CA LEU A 230 -13.99 -0.82 1.82
C LEU A 230 -13.08 -0.03 2.77
N ALA A 231 -12.14 0.73 2.22
CA ALA A 231 -11.11 1.44 2.97
C ALA A 231 -11.66 2.67 3.71
N HIS A 232 -11.17 2.94 4.91
CA HIS A 232 -11.38 4.14 5.75
C HIS A 232 -12.73 4.86 5.54
N PRO A 233 -13.91 4.19 5.67
CA PRO A 233 -15.20 4.71 5.23
C PRO A 233 -15.66 5.97 5.97
N ARG A 234 -15.10 6.27 7.15
CA ARG A 234 -15.40 7.51 7.90
C ARG A 234 -14.64 8.74 7.44
N ARG A 235 -13.68 8.58 6.51
CA ARG A 235 -12.99 9.72 5.88
C ARG A 235 -13.76 10.33 4.71
N TYR A 236 -14.76 9.62 4.17
CA TYR A 236 -15.61 10.16 3.12
C TYR A 236 -16.57 11.21 3.69
N LYS A 237 -16.64 12.36 3.04
CA LYS A 237 -17.54 13.44 3.47
C LYS A 237 -18.98 13.18 3.01
N ILE A 238 -19.53 12.05 3.43
CA ILE A 238 -20.91 11.62 3.13
C ILE A 238 -21.70 11.42 4.43
N SER A 239 -23.01 11.54 4.36
CA SER A 239 -23.87 11.29 5.50
C SER A 239 -23.92 9.79 5.86
N ASN A 240 -24.29 9.47 7.11
CA ASN A 240 -24.46 8.08 7.55
C ASN A 240 -25.45 7.30 6.67
N ARG A 241 -26.49 7.95 6.12
CA ARG A 241 -27.41 7.34 5.15
C ARG A 241 -26.68 6.96 3.87
N ARG A 242 -25.87 7.86 3.31
CA ARG A 242 -25.09 7.59 2.08
C ARG A 242 -24.00 6.55 2.33
N LEU A 243 -23.40 6.52 3.51
CA LEU A 243 -22.43 5.50 3.87
C LEU A 243 -23.08 4.09 3.89
N ARG A 244 -24.28 3.96 4.47
CA ARG A 244 -25.01 2.68 4.40
C ARG A 244 -25.31 2.27 2.97
N MET A 245 -25.78 3.18 2.13
CA MET A 245 -26.01 2.90 0.70
C MET A 245 -24.72 2.48 -0.02
N LEU A 246 -23.58 3.09 0.29
CA LEU A 246 -22.27 2.69 -0.25
C LEU A 246 -21.91 1.26 0.17
N ILE A 247 -22.11 0.91 1.44
CA ILE A 247 -21.85 -0.43 1.95
C ILE A 247 -22.78 -1.46 1.29
N GLU A 248 -24.05 -1.14 1.14
CA GLU A 248 -25.05 -2.01 0.48
C GLU A 248 -24.69 -2.25 -0.99
N ASP A 249 -24.35 -1.18 -1.74
CA ASP A 249 -23.89 -1.30 -3.13
C ASP A 249 -22.57 -2.09 -3.22
N PHE A 250 -21.63 -1.86 -2.29
CA PHE A 250 -20.35 -2.57 -2.22
C PHE A 250 -20.54 -4.07 -1.95
N ILE A 251 -21.40 -4.45 -1.01
CA ILE A 251 -21.74 -5.85 -0.74
C ILE A 251 -22.41 -6.49 -1.97
N ALA A 252 -23.32 -5.77 -2.62
CA ALA A 252 -23.99 -6.24 -3.83
C ALA A 252 -23.03 -6.54 -4.98
N CYS A 253 -21.90 -5.81 -5.06
CA CYS A 253 -20.80 -6.08 -6.00
C CYS A 253 -19.90 -7.25 -5.57
N GLY A 254 -20.11 -7.85 -4.39
CA GLY A 254 -19.29 -8.92 -3.84
C GLY A 254 -18.16 -8.45 -2.94
N GLY A 255 -18.24 -7.22 -2.42
CA GLY A 255 -17.34 -6.73 -1.38
C GLY A 255 -17.50 -7.50 -0.07
N GLU A 256 -16.39 -7.77 0.64
CA GLU A 256 -16.37 -8.81 1.69
C GLU A 256 -16.02 -8.25 3.07
N ALA A 257 -15.41 -7.06 3.16
CA ALA A 257 -15.01 -6.49 4.45
C ALA A 257 -15.07 -4.95 4.47
N ILE A 258 -15.08 -4.40 5.68
CA ILE A 258 -15.00 -2.94 5.95
C ILE A 258 -13.79 -2.68 6.84
N GLU A 259 -12.99 -1.67 6.55
CA GLU A 259 -11.97 -1.17 7.46
C GLU A 259 -12.65 -0.44 8.62
N VAL A 260 -12.66 -1.08 9.78
CA VAL A 260 -13.35 -0.60 10.99
C VAL A 260 -12.45 0.30 11.83
N SER A 261 -11.14 0.05 11.81
CA SER A 261 -10.17 0.73 12.66
C SER A 261 -9.05 1.35 11.85
N SER A 262 -8.73 2.61 12.13
CA SER A 262 -7.68 3.39 11.49
C SER A 262 -6.99 4.31 12.52
N SER A 263 -5.70 4.65 12.28
CA SER A 263 -4.86 5.36 13.27
C SER A 263 -5.46 6.64 13.85
N GLN A 264 -6.13 7.44 13.04
CA GLN A 264 -6.70 8.74 13.44
C GLN A 264 -8.21 8.71 13.64
N GLN A 265 -8.78 7.53 13.78
CA GLN A 265 -10.20 7.38 13.90
C GLN A 265 -10.65 7.62 15.36
N SER A 266 -11.79 8.29 15.54
CA SER A 266 -12.42 8.41 16.84
C SER A 266 -13.02 7.07 17.31
N GLU A 267 -13.13 6.88 18.61
CA GLU A 267 -13.79 5.71 19.18
C GLU A 267 -15.25 5.60 18.72
N ALA A 268 -15.98 6.71 18.68
CA ALA A 268 -17.36 6.75 18.20
C ALA A 268 -17.49 6.32 16.72
N ASP A 269 -16.55 6.67 15.87
CA ASP A 269 -16.54 6.21 14.47
C ASP A 269 -16.25 4.72 14.37
N ARG A 270 -15.33 4.21 15.18
CA ARG A 270 -15.02 2.78 15.27
C ARG A 270 -16.23 1.99 15.73
N GLU A 271 -16.89 2.43 16.80
CA GLU A 271 -18.10 1.78 17.31
C GLU A 271 -19.23 1.78 16.26
N TYR A 272 -19.42 2.90 15.55
CA TYR A 272 -20.40 2.97 14.48
C TYR A 272 -20.09 1.98 13.35
N LEU A 273 -18.85 1.85 12.89
CA LEU A 273 -18.46 0.88 11.87
C LEU A 273 -18.57 -0.56 12.38
N THR A 274 -18.20 -0.82 13.62
CA THR A 274 -18.42 -2.12 14.30
C THR A 274 -19.90 -2.51 14.25
N THR A 275 -20.79 -1.58 14.56
CA THR A 275 -22.25 -1.79 14.47
C THR A 275 -22.70 -2.12 13.05
N LEU A 276 -22.13 -1.43 12.03
CA LEU A 276 -22.45 -1.74 10.65
C LEU A 276 -21.95 -3.14 10.23
N CYS A 277 -20.73 -3.54 10.65
CA CYS A 277 -20.25 -4.90 10.40
C CYS A 277 -21.19 -5.97 10.98
N ARG A 278 -21.68 -5.78 12.22
CA ARG A 278 -22.66 -6.68 12.84
C ARG A 278 -23.97 -6.74 12.05
N ASN A 279 -24.51 -5.57 11.67
CA ASN A 279 -25.80 -5.48 10.99
C ASN A 279 -25.77 -6.11 9.58
N TYR A 280 -24.71 -5.88 8.84
CA TYR A 280 -24.56 -6.42 7.48
C TYR A 280 -23.89 -7.79 7.45
N LYS A 281 -23.43 -8.31 8.60
CA LYS A 281 -22.69 -9.58 8.71
C LYS A 281 -21.49 -9.65 7.75
N ILE A 282 -20.79 -8.53 7.60
CA ILE A 282 -19.60 -8.36 6.77
C ILE A 282 -18.33 -8.44 7.63
N MET A 283 -17.24 -8.95 7.09
CA MET A 283 -15.97 -9.05 7.80
C MET A 283 -15.41 -7.67 8.14
N ALA A 284 -14.52 -7.63 9.13
CA ALA A 284 -13.84 -6.44 9.58
C ALA A 284 -12.35 -6.48 9.24
N SER A 285 -11.80 -5.35 8.77
CA SER A 285 -10.38 -5.11 8.60
C SER A 285 -9.92 -3.95 9.48
N LEU A 286 -8.60 -3.82 9.61
CA LEU A 286 -7.95 -2.70 10.27
C LEU A 286 -6.71 -2.29 9.50
N GLY A 287 -6.37 -1.00 9.52
CA GLY A 287 -5.18 -0.49 8.86
C GLY A 287 -4.89 0.95 9.25
N SER A 288 -3.60 1.27 9.41
CA SER A 288 -3.20 2.60 9.85
C SER A 288 -3.38 3.67 8.78
N ASP A 289 -3.40 3.26 7.52
CA ASP A 289 -3.25 4.14 6.36
C ASP A 289 -2.00 5.04 6.52
N PHE A 290 -0.92 4.37 6.91
CA PHE A 290 0.38 4.99 7.15
C PHE A 290 0.98 5.49 5.85
N HIS A 291 1.38 6.77 5.83
CA HIS A 291 2.11 7.38 4.73
C HIS A 291 3.47 7.92 5.20
N ASN A 292 3.52 8.53 6.38
CA ASN A 292 4.74 9.08 6.94
C ASN A 292 4.72 8.90 8.46
N PRO A 293 5.91 8.70 9.08
CA PRO A 293 6.00 8.68 10.53
C PRO A 293 5.65 10.05 11.11
N ASP A 294 4.59 10.10 11.89
CA ASP A 294 4.23 11.25 12.72
C ASP A 294 3.73 10.80 14.10
N ILE A 295 3.39 11.74 14.97
CA ILE A 295 2.93 11.43 16.33
C ILE A 295 1.52 10.85 16.37
N PHE A 296 0.74 11.03 15.32
CA PHE A 296 -0.67 10.62 15.25
C PHE A 296 -0.90 9.41 14.34
N ARG A 297 0.03 9.17 13.39
CA ARG A 297 -0.04 8.06 12.43
C ARG A 297 1.23 7.25 12.47
N ASN A 298 1.10 5.99 12.85
CA ASN A 298 2.20 5.05 12.82
C ASN A 298 1.66 3.64 12.54
N LEU A 299 2.54 2.78 12.04
CA LEU A 299 2.18 1.38 11.82
C LEU A 299 1.67 0.74 13.11
N GLY A 300 0.56 0.01 13.03
CA GLY A 300 -0.07 -0.67 14.14
C GLY A 300 -0.67 0.24 15.23
N GLN A 301 -0.67 1.56 15.03
CA GLN A 301 -1.10 2.51 16.07
C GLN A 301 -2.61 2.71 16.07
N ASN A 302 -3.23 2.63 17.26
CA ASN A 302 -4.67 2.82 17.47
C ASN A 302 -5.56 1.87 16.66
N LEU A 303 -5.06 0.67 16.38
CA LEU A 303 -5.78 -0.36 15.64
C LEU A 303 -6.32 -1.39 16.60
N ASP A 304 -7.63 -1.60 16.54
CA ASP A 304 -8.35 -2.55 17.39
C ASP A 304 -9.65 -3.00 16.72
N LEU A 305 -10.06 -4.24 16.98
CA LEU A 305 -11.35 -4.79 16.54
C LEU A 305 -12.08 -5.39 17.74
N ALA A 306 -13.39 -5.25 17.75
CA ALA A 306 -14.24 -5.92 18.74
C ALA A 306 -14.17 -7.45 18.55
N GLU A 307 -14.06 -8.19 19.63
CA GLU A 307 -13.84 -9.65 19.67
C GLU A 307 -14.93 -10.46 18.94
N ASP A 308 -16.14 -9.92 18.85
CA ASP A 308 -17.28 -10.58 18.20
C ASP A 308 -17.35 -10.36 16.68
N LEU A 309 -16.49 -9.53 16.11
CA LEU A 309 -16.41 -9.36 14.66
C LEU A 309 -15.62 -10.50 14.03
N THR A 310 -15.99 -10.86 12.81
CA THR A 310 -15.20 -11.78 11.99
C THR A 310 -14.10 -11.01 11.26
N PRO A 311 -12.82 -11.17 11.64
CA PRO A 311 -11.75 -10.42 10.99
C PRO A 311 -11.35 -11.05 9.65
N VAL A 312 -10.81 -10.24 8.73
CA VAL A 312 -10.38 -10.68 7.38
C VAL A 312 -9.33 -11.79 7.39
N TRP A 313 -8.51 -11.90 8.44
CA TRP A 313 -7.52 -12.98 8.56
C TRP A 313 -8.11 -14.35 8.94
N HIS A 314 -9.41 -14.43 9.19
CA HIS A 314 -10.13 -15.70 9.32
C HIS A 314 -10.77 -16.17 8.01
N ALA A 315 -10.69 -15.39 6.95
CA ALA A 315 -11.25 -15.73 5.66
C ALA A 315 -10.54 -16.92 5.00
N PRO A 316 -11.21 -17.66 4.11
CA PRO A 316 -10.58 -18.75 3.35
C PRO A 316 -9.37 -18.31 2.55
N GLN A 317 -9.37 -17.10 1.99
CA GLN A 317 -8.27 -16.50 1.23
C GLN A 317 -7.02 -16.34 2.09
N ALA A 318 -7.17 -15.89 3.34
CA ALA A 318 -6.06 -15.75 4.28
C ALA A 318 -5.44 -17.12 4.63
N ARG A 319 -6.26 -18.14 4.78
CA ARG A 319 -5.80 -19.54 5.02
C ARG A 319 -5.07 -20.09 3.79
N ALA A 320 -5.60 -19.87 2.60
CA ALA A 320 -4.95 -20.29 1.36
C ALA A 320 -3.60 -19.58 1.16
N PHE A 321 -3.51 -18.30 1.51
CA PHE A 321 -2.25 -17.55 1.50
C PHE A 321 -1.23 -18.15 2.46
N ALA A 322 -1.59 -18.42 3.71
CA ALA A 322 -0.70 -19.01 4.70
C ALA A 322 -0.18 -20.39 4.28
N MET A 323 -1.01 -21.22 3.64
CA MET A 323 -0.59 -22.51 3.08
C MET A 323 0.30 -22.38 1.85
N GLY A 324 0.10 -21.33 1.03
CA GLY A 324 0.88 -21.06 -0.18
C GLY A 324 2.16 -20.25 0.08
N GLU A 325 2.35 -19.69 1.28
CA GLU A 325 3.48 -18.80 1.60
C GLU A 325 4.83 -19.51 1.44
N GLN A 326 4.93 -20.80 1.81
CA GLN A 326 6.13 -21.60 1.58
C GLN A 326 6.47 -21.78 0.10
N ILE A 327 5.47 -21.82 -0.78
CA ILE A 327 5.66 -21.93 -2.23
C ILE A 327 6.07 -20.57 -2.81
N ARG A 328 5.48 -19.47 -2.36
CA ARG A 328 5.78 -18.10 -2.82
C ARG A 328 7.17 -17.62 -2.37
N GLN A 329 7.61 -17.96 -1.18
CA GLN A 329 8.98 -17.70 -0.72
C GLN A 329 10.02 -18.39 -1.62
N ARG A 330 9.71 -19.55 -2.17
CA ARG A 330 10.54 -20.21 -3.20
C ARG A 330 10.59 -19.41 -4.51
N VAL A 331 9.48 -18.83 -4.95
CA VAL A 331 9.41 -18.03 -6.19
C VAL A 331 10.20 -16.73 -6.03
N VAL A 332 10.06 -16.02 -4.92
CA VAL A 332 10.84 -14.81 -4.63
C VAL A 332 12.34 -15.10 -4.58
N SER A 333 12.76 -16.23 -4.01
CA SER A 333 14.17 -16.64 -3.99
C SER A 333 14.71 -17.03 -5.37
N LEU A 334 13.85 -17.40 -6.31
CA LEU A 334 14.25 -17.76 -7.69
C LEU A 334 14.26 -16.54 -8.63
N THR A 335 13.45 -15.52 -8.35
CA THR A 335 13.34 -14.31 -9.20
C THR A 335 14.27 -13.18 -8.75
N PHE A 336 14.72 -13.18 -7.51
CA PHE A 336 15.66 -12.19 -6.99
C PHE A 336 17.05 -12.83 -6.85
N ASN A 337 17.81 -12.82 -7.96
CA ASN A 337 19.25 -13.07 -7.93
C ASN A 337 19.96 -11.72 -8.03
N PRO A 338 20.48 -11.17 -6.94
CA PRO A 338 21.19 -9.89 -6.95
C PRO A 338 22.52 -9.95 -7.72
N ASP A 339 23.03 -11.16 -8.01
CA ASP A 339 24.29 -11.41 -8.69
C ASP A 339 24.13 -11.70 -10.20
N ALA A 340 22.91 -11.58 -10.74
CA ALA A 340 22.70 -11.63 -12.18
C ALA A 340 23.10 -10.28 -12.79
N ASP A 341 24.42 -10.11 -12.97
CA ASP A 341 24.99 -9.07 -13.82
C ASP A 341 24.34 -9.15 -15.22
N PRO A 342 23.76 -8.08 -15.77
CA PRO A 342 23.25 -8.10 -17.13
C PRO A 342 24.44 -8.24 -18.07
N GLN A 343 24.68 -9.45 -18.54
CA GLN A 343 25.67 -9.68 -19.57
C GLN A 343 25.35 -8.76 -20.78
N PRO A 344 26.28 -7.93 -21.24
CA PRO A 344 26.04 -7.10 -22.40
C PRO A 344 25.76 -8.02 -23.58
N GLN A 345 24.63 -7.86 -24.22
CA GLN A 345 24.35 -8.48 -25.50
C GLN A 345 25.39 -7.95 -26.47
N THR A 346 26.40 -8.79 -26.79
CA THR A 346 27.32 -8.54 -27.87
C THR A 346 26.51 -8.63 -29.15
N GLU A 347 26.24 -7.47 -29.75
CA GLU A 347 25.82 -7.38 -31.14
C GLU A 347 26.89 -8.06 -32.02
N ASN A 348 26.54 -9.19 -32.58
CA ASN A 348 27.29 -9.81 -33.66
C ASN A 348 27.01 -9.04 -34.96
N ALA A 349 27.76 -7.95 -35.17
CA ALA A 349 27.92 -7.36 -36.48
C ALA A 349 28.99 -8.14 -37.21
N GLY A 350 28.61 -8.80 -38.27
CA GLY A 350 29.62 -9.29 -39.22
C GLY A 350 29.20 -10.52 -39.99
N SER A 351 28.63 -10.33 -41.15
CA SER A 351 29.18 -11.00 -42.33
C SER A 351 28.63 -10.36 -43.61
N ALA A 352 29.58 -9.91 -44.38
CA ALA A 352 29.44 -9.23 -45.66
C ALA A 352 28.75 -10.10 -46.72
N ALA A 353 27.88 -9.45 -47.49
CA ALA A 353 27.38 -9.95 -48.76
C ALA A 353 28.48 -9.83 -49.84
N GLN A 354 28.73 -10.90 -50.59
CA GLN A 354 29.34 -10.84 -51.91
C GLN A 354 28.28 -11.00 -52.99
N PRO A 355 28.42 -10.36 -54.14
CA PRO A 355 27.39 -10.35 -55.17
C PRO A 355 27.49 -11.55 -56.10
N ALA A 356 26.40 -12.18 -56.45
CA ALA A 356 26.31 -13.15 -57.52
C ALA A 356 26.01 -12.44 -58.84
N GLN A 357 26.93 -12.70 -59.86
CA GLN A 357 26.70 -12.36 -61.24
C GLN A 357 25.75 -13.35 -61.93
N GLN A 358 24.94 -12.79 -62.78
CA GLN A 358 24.44 -13.28 -64.10
C GLN A 358 24.28 -14.82 -64.36
N VAL A 359 23.10 -15.26 -64.66
CA VAL A 359 22.58 -15.48 -66.02
C VAL A 359 21.06 -15.40 -66.02
#